data_dd7b85afae754ad183df8d90c022f008
#
_entry.id   dd7b85afae754ad183df8d90c022f008
#
_cell.length_a   1.000
_cell.length_b   1.000
_cell.length_c   1.000
_cell.angle_alpha   90.00
_cell.angle_beta   90.00
_cell.angle_gamma   90.00
#
_symmetry.space_group_name_H-M   'P 1'
#
loop_
_entity.id
_entity.type
_entity.pdbx_description
1 polymer ?
#
loop_
_entity_poly.entity_id
_entity_poly.type
_entity_poly.pdbx_seq_one_letter_code
_entity_poly.pdbx_strand_id
1 'polypeptide(L)'
;MVTIYQNEDYTKYLHLQYADTADPVNLTECSVYSQMRTEPNGTLLATATCTTAPLNGDIWVKYSASDMLALEPQECGFDVWIVDGEGLKHPIYTTRCKIAGRYTEIGG
;
A
#
# COMPACT_ATOMS: atom_id res chain seq x y z
N MET A 1 -11.25 2.19 8.76
CA MET A 1 -9.87 2.03 9.24
C MET A 1 -9.45 0.59 9.06
N VAL A 2 -8.27 0.36 8.51
CA VAL A 2 -7.68 -0.96 8.35
C VAL A 2 -6.91 -1.32 9.62
N THR A 3 -7.05 -2.56 10.11
CA THR A 3 -6.25 -3.06 11.22
C THR A 3 -5.21 -4.04 10.68
N ILE A 4 -3.94 -3.80 10.99
CA ILE A 4 -2.82 -4.66 10.61
C ILE A 4 -2.16 -5.10 11.90
N TYR A 5 -1.99 -6.42 12.08
CA TYR A 5 -1.34 -6.94 13.28
C TYR A 5 0.17 -6.95 13.13
N GLN A 6 0.88 -6.80 14.24
CA GLN A 6 2.33 -7.01 14.25
C GLN A 6 2.65 -8.39 13.67
N ASN A 7 3.68 -8.47 12.82
CA ASN A 7 4.11 -9.70 12.16
C ASN A 7 3.12 -10.24 11.11
N GLU A 8 2.16 -9.41 10.66
CA GLU A 8 1.26 -9.77 9.57
C GLU A 8 1.84 -9.33 8.23
N ASP A 9 1.79 -10.21 7.22
CA ASP A 9 1.98 -9.80 5.83
C ASP A 9 0.67 -9.18 5.34
N TYR A 10 0.69 -7.88 5.07
CA TYR A 10 -0.51 -7.17 4.63
C TYR A 10 -0.40 -6.82 3.15
N THR A 11 -1.41 -7.19 2.38
CA THR A 11 -1.49 -6.85 0.96
C THR A 11 -2.80 -6.14 0.66
N LYS A 12 -2.70 -4.98 0.02
CA LYS A 12 -3.85 -4.27 -0.53
C LYS A 12 -3.86 -4.46 -2.05
N TYR A 13 -4.95 -5.01 -2.58
CA TYR A 13 -5.18 -5.14 -4.00
C TYR A 13 -6.01 -3.98 -4.51
N LEU A 14 -5.60 -3.40 -5.63
CA LEU A 14 -6.33 -2.35 -6.34
C LEU A 14 -6.49 -2.72 -7.80
N HIS A 15 -7.66 -2.46 -8.35
CA HIS A 15 -7.93 -2.62 -9.78
C HIS A 15 -8.36 -1.28 -10.35
N LEU A 16 -7.65 -0.81 -11.37
CA LEU A 16 -7.93 0.48 -12.00
C LEU A 16 -8.56 0.28 -13.36
N GLN A 17 -9.63 1.01 -13.60
CA GLN A 17 -10.28 1.02 -14.90
C GLN A 17 -10.74 2.44 -15.23
N TYR A 18 -10.87 2.72 -16.51
CA TYR A 18 -11.37 4.02 -16.96
C TYR A 18 -12.86 4.13 -16.65
N ALA A 19 -13.28 5.31 -16.14
CA ALA A 19 -14.66 5.51 -15.70
C ALA A 19 -15.68 5.47 -16.85
N ASP A 20 -15.25 5.88 -18.04
CA ASP A 20 -16.14 6.00 -19.22
C ASP A 20 -16.31 4.70 -20.00
N THR A 21 -15.30 3.85 -20.03
CA THR A 21 -15.31 2.61 -20.82
C THR A 21 -15.27 1.34 -19.97
N ALA A 22 -14.91 1.46 -18.68
CA ALA A 22 -14.63 0.36 -17.79
C ALA A 22 -13.48 -0.56 -18.24
N ASP A 23 -12.68 -0.11 -19.23
CA ASP A 23 -11.48 -0.83 -19.66
C ASP A 23 -10.38 -0.71 -18.61
N PRO A 24 -9.55 -1.75 -18.43
CA PRO A 24 -8.42 -1.68 -17.51
C PRO A 24 -7.45 -0.56 -17.90
N VAL A 25 -6.94 0.15 -16.90
CA VAL A 25 -5.88 1.14 -17.13
C VAL A 25 -4.58 0.41 -17.45
N ASN A 26 -3.92 0.82 -18.53
CA ASN A 26 -2.61 0.27 -18.90
C ASN A 26 -1.53 0.91 -18.04
N LEU A 27 -0.87 0.11 -17.21
CA LEU A 27 0.14 0.56 -16.25
C LEU A 27 1.59 0.28 -16.72
N THR A 28 1.78 -0.08 -18.00
CA THR A 28 3.07 -0.57 -18.51
C THR A 28 4.22 0.42 -18.25
N GLU A 29 3.97 1.72 -18.37
CA GLU A 29 4.99 2.74 -18.16
C GLU A 29 4.85 3.45 -16.82
N CYS A 30 4.04 2.90 -15.91
CA CYS A 30 3.78 3.49 -14.61
C CYS A 30 4.64 2.87 -13.53
N SER A 31 5.01 3.69 -12.55
CA SER A 31 5.61 3.24 -11.29
C SER A 31 4.61 3.44 -10.16
N VAL A 32 4.62 2.53 -9.19
CA VAL A 32 3.67 2.58 -8.07
C VAL A 32 4.45 2.71 -6.76
N TYR A 33 4.00 3.61 -5.91
CA TYR A 33 4.65 3.89 -4.62
C TYR A 33 3.61 3.90 -3.51
N SER A 34 3.98 3.36 -2.35
CA SER A 34 3.18 3.43 -1.15
C SER A 34 4.07 3.49 0.08
N GLN A 35 3.77 4.41 0.97
CA GLN A 35 4.46 4.56 2.25
C GLN A 35 3.44 4.69 3.37
N MET A 36 3.80 4.12 4.52
CA MET A 36 3.02 4.19 5.74
C MET A 36 3.70 5.19 6.69
N ARG A 37 2.91 6.12 7.21
CA ARG A 37 3.38 7.15 8.14
C ARG A 37 2.45 7.28 9.32
N THR A 38 2.94 7.87 10.40
CA THR A 38 2.11 8.16 11.58
C THR A 38 0.93 9.05 11.25
N GLU A 39 1.13 9.99 10.32
CA GLU A 39 0.16 10.96 9.84
C GLU A 39 0.67 11.53 8.51
N PRO A 40 -0.14 12.26 7.73
CA PRO A 40 0.35 12.90 6.51
C PRO A 40 1.57 13.77 6.81
N ASN A 41 2.65 13.56 6.07
CA ASN A 41 3.95 14.21 6.25
C ASN A 41 4.63 13.91 7.60
N GLY A 42 4.13 12.91 8.33
CA GLY A 42 4.71 12.49 9.61
C GLY A 42 5.86 11.52 9.46
N THR A 43 6.16 10.80 10.55
CA THR A 43 7.26 9.83 10.59
C THR A 43 7.00 8.65 9.66
N LEU A 44 7.96 8.31 8.82
CA LEU A 44 7.90 7.12 7.96
C LEU A 44 8.00 5.86 8.82
N LEU A 45 7.04 4.96 8.68
CA LEU A 45 6.98 3.70 9.40
C LEU A 45 7.40 2.52 8.53
N ALA A 46 6.99 2.50 7.27
CA ALA A 46 7.29 1.41 6.35
C ALA A 46 7.10 1.87 4.90
N THR A 47 7.81 1.19 3.99
CA THR A 47 7.66 1.39 2.55
C THR A 47 7.21 0.07 1.94
N ALA A 48 6.15 0.12 1.14
CA ALA A 48 5.59 -1.07 0.52
C ALA A 48 6.43 -1.55 -0.66
N THR A 49 6.32 -2.84 -0.94
CA THR A 49 6.69 -3.42 -2.23
C THR A 49 5.44 -3.44 -3.10
N CYS A 50 5.49 -2.78 -4.25
CA CYS A 50 4.35 -2.70 -5.16
C CYS A 50 4.64 -3.50 -6.41
N THR A 51 3.68 -4.35 -6.81
CA THR A 51 3.73 -5.13 -8.05
C THR A 51 2.47 -4.88 -8.86
N THR A 52 2.55 -5.09 -10.17
CA THR A 52 1.43 -4.82 -11.06
C THR A 52 1.25 -5.95 -12.07
N ALA A 53 0.00 -6.12 -12.55
CA ALA A 53 -0.31 -6.76 -13.81
C ALA A 53 -0.71 -5.63 -14.77
N PRO A 54 0.25 -5.05 -15.53
CA PRO A 54 0.06 -3.75 -16.15
C PRO A 54 -1.09 -3.67 -17.15
N LEU A 55 -1.28 -4.70 -17.94
CA LEU A 55 -2.33 -4.71 -18.97
C LEU A 55 -3.72 -4.88 -18.38
N ASN A 56 -3.81 -5.35 -17.14
CA ASN A 56 -5.07 -5.59 -16.45
C ASN A 56 -5.45 -4.48 -15.47
N GLY A 57 -4.59 -3.48 -15.29
CA GLY A 57 -4.82 -2.42 -14.31
C GLY A 57 -4.72 -2.87 -12.86
N ASP A 58 -4.07 -4.00 -12.60
CA ASP A 58 -3.99 -4.59 -11.26
C ASP A 58 -2.73 -4.15 -10.54
N ILE A 59 -2.90 -3.82 -9.26
CA ILE A 59 -1.81 -3.38 -8.37
C ILE A 59 -1.92 -4.15 -7.06
N TRP A 60 -0.81 -4.68 -6.59
CA TRP A 60 -0.68 -5.27 -5.25
C TRP A 60 0.33 -4.45 -4.46
N VAL A 61 -0.11 -3.93 -3.31
CA VAL A 61 0.70 -3.13 -2.39
C VAL A 61 0.94 -3.98 -1.15
N LYS A 62 2.19 -4.38 -0.93
CA LYS A 62 2.54 -5.30 0.16
C LYS A 62 3.42 -4.63 1.20
N TYR A 63 2.99 -4.70 2.45
CA TYR A 63 3.79 -4.39 3.63
C TYR A 63 4.20 -5.71 4.30
N SER A 64 5.50 -5.93 4.47
CA SER A 64 6.02 -7.21 4.93
C SER A 64 5.76 -7.45 6.40
N ALA A 65 5.65 -8.73 6.79
CA ALA A 65 5.51 -9.13 8.19
C ALA A 65 6.66 -8.60 9.04
N SER A 66 7.90 -8.62 8.54
CA SER A 66 9.05 -8.14 9.29
C SER A 66 8.98 -6.64 9.56
N ASP A 67 8.48 -5.85 8.62
CA ASP A 67 8.29 -4.41 8.83
C ASP A 67 7.19 -4.17 9.85
N MET A 68 6.09 -4.91 9.79
CA MET A 68 4.98 -4.77 10.73
C MET A 68 5.37 -5.23 12.14
N LEU A 69 6.23 -6.23 12.26
CA LEU A 69 6.74 -6.69 13.56
C LEU A 69 7.53 -5.61 14.27
N ALA A 70 8.27 -4.79 13.54
CA ALA A 70 9.12 -3.75 14.10
C ALA A 70 8.34 -2.55 14.63
N LEU A 71 7.04 -2.44 14.33
CA LEU A 71 6.23 -1.30 14.71
C LEU A 71 5.53 -1.52 16.05
N GLU A 72 5.55 -0.49 16.91
CA GLU A 72 4.72 -0.47 18.10
C GLU A 72 3.25 -0.32 17.70
N PRO A 73 2.31 -0.85 18.53
CA PRO A 73 0.89 -0.60 18.31
C PRO A 73 0.59 0.90 18.26
N GLN A 74 -0.04 1.35 17.18
CA GLN A 74 -0.30 2.77 16.97
C GLN A 74 -1.27 3.01 15.82
N GLU A 75 -1.84 4.20 15.76
CA GLU A 75 -2.56 4.65 14.59
C GLU A 75 -1.59 5.19 13.55
N CYS A 76 -1.94 5.00 12.28
CA CYS A 76 -1.12 5.37 11.15
C CYS A 76 -1.98 5.54 9.91
N GLY A 77 -1.36 5.66 8.77
CA GLY A 77 -2.05 5.67 7.49
C GLY A 77 -1.09 5.39 6.36
N PHE A 78 -1.62 5.02 5.22
CA PHE A 78 -0.82 4.90 4.00
C PHE A 78 -1.61 5.37 2.79
N ASP A 79 -0.89 5.72 1.76
CA ASP A 79 -1.47 6.08 0.47
C ASP A 79 -0.77 5.29 -0.63
N VAL A 80 -1.37 5.30 -1.82
CA VAL A 80 -0.81 4.68 -3.01
C VAL A 80 -0.82 5.71 -4.12
N TRP A 81 0.33 5.89 -4.75
CA TRP A 81 0.53 6.85 -5.83
C TRP A 81 1.04 6.14 -7.08
N ILE A 82 0.62 6.64 -8.23
CA ILE A 82 1.17 6.24 -9.52
C ILE A 82 1.94 7.41 -10.10
N VAL A 83 3.11 7.12 -10.66
CA VAL A 83 3.83 8.05 -11.52
C VAL A 83 3.74 7.49 -12.94
N ASP A 84 3.10 8.22 -13.85
CA ASP A 84 2.88 7.76 -15.22
C ASP A 84 4.13 7.94 -16.10
N GLY A 85 4.04 7.49 -17.36
CA GLY A 85 5.17 7.54 -18.29
C GLY A 85 5.65 8.96 -18.62
N GLU A 86 4.84 9.98 -18.34
CA GLU A 86 5.22 11.39 -18.52
C GLU A 86 5.77 12.02 -17.24
N GLY A 87 5.85 11.25 -16.16
CA GLY A 87 6.32 11.74 -14.87
C GLY A 87 5.24 12.43 -14.03
N LEU A 88 3.99 12.38 -14.44
CA LEU A 88 2.89 12.97 -13.68
C LEU A 88 2.49 12.06 -12.52
N LYS A 89 2.21 12.65 -11.37
CA LYS A 89 1.94 11.93 -10.12
C LYS A 89 0.46 11.95 -9.79
N HIS A 90 -0.10 10.77 -9.53
CA HIS A 90 -1.53 10.60 -9.26
C HIS A 90 -1.75 9.81 -7.98
N PRO A 91 -2.42 10.40 -6.95
CA PRO A 91 -2.85 9.62 -5.79
C PRO A 91 -4.07 8.78 -6.18
N ILE A 92 -4.04 7.49 -5.87
CA ILE A 92 -5.12 6.58 -6.26
C ILE A 92 -5.83 5.95 -5.08
N TYR A 93 -5.22 5.98 -3.89
CA TYR A 93 -5.82 5.39 -2.70
C TYR A 93 -5.19 5.99 -1.46
N THR A 94 -6.00 6.21 -0.44
CA THR A 94 -5.52 6.62 0.87
C THR A 94 -6.40 6.00 1.95
N THR A 95 -5.82 5.60 3.06
CA THR A 95 -6.56 5.05 4.19
C THR A 95 -5.84 5.31 5.50
N ARG A 96 -6.62 5.35 6.57
CA ARG A 96 -6.09 5.26 7.91
C ARG A 96 -5.97 3.80 8.31
N CYS A 97 -4.98 3.49 9.13
CA CYS A 97 -4.76 2.15 9.63
C CYS A 97 -4.36 2.17 11.09
N LYS A 98 -4.36 0.99 11.68
CA LYS A 98 -3.96 0.78 13.07
C LYS A 98 -3.06 -0.43 13.11
N ILE A 99 -1.90 -0.29 13.72
CA ILE A 99 -1.03 -1.43 14.05
C ILE A 99 -1.48 -1.96 15.39
N ALA A 100 -1.88 -3.22 15.43
CA ALA A 100 -2.39 -3.88 16.63
C ALA A 100 -1.39 -4.92 17.14
N GLY A 101 -1.31 -5.05 18.47
CA GLY A 101 -0.56 -6.12 19.07
C GLY A 101 -1.19 -7.48 18.82
N ARG A 102 -0.42 -8.54 18.90
CA ARG A 102 -0.88 -9.91 18.73
C ARG A 102 -0.66 -10.73 20.00
N TYR A 103 -1.46 -11.77 20.18
CA TYR A 103 -1.28 -12.73 21.27
C TYR A 103 -0.34 -13.87 20.90
N THR A 104 -0.33 -14.27 19.61
CA THR A 104 0.45 -15.41 19.14
C THR A 104 1.80 -14.95 18.61
N GLU A 105 2.87 -15.56 19.07
CA GLU A 105 4.21 -15.35 18.53
C GLU A 105 4.52 -16.48 17.56
N ILE A 106 4.92 -16.07 16.34
CA ILE A 106 5.32 -17.00 15.30
C ILE A 106 6.80 -16.74 15.03
N GLY A 107 7.61 -17.77 15.16
CA GLY A 107 9.05 -17.65 14.95
C GLY A 107 9.43 -17.35 13.51
N GLY A 108 10.48 -16.64 13.30
CA GLY A 108 11.03 -16.35 11.98
C GLY A 108 10.84 -14.94 11.49
#